data_ff985d568fe8472d6e119355f343cd74
#
_entry.id   ff985d568fe8472d6e119355f343cd74
#
_cell.length_a   1.000
_cell.length_b   1.000
_cell.length_c   1.000
_cell.angle_alpha   90.00
_cell.angle_beta   90.00
_cell.angle_gamma   90.00
#
_symmetry.space_group_name_H-M   'P 1'
#
loop_
_entity.id
_entity.type
_entity.pdbx_description
1 polymer ?
#
loop_
_entity_poly.entity_id
_entity_poly.type
_entity_poly.pdbx_seq_one_letter_code
_entity_poly.pdbx_strand_id
1 'polypeptide(L)'
;MKLFIAEKPSVAQAIADVLGGGKKANGFIDLPNLSTKITWCYGHLLEQEQPEYYVDGGKVLAEHLPVIPDRFKLSPREKAAAQVKVIKDLLKEADEVVNAGDADREGQLLVDELFPVLAWKGKTSRIWLSSLDEESVRLALLKVKPNDQ
;
A
#
# COMPACT_ATOMS: atom_id res chain seq x y z
N MET A 1 11.25 10.51 7.01
CA MET A 1 9.86 10.92 7.24
C MET A 1 8.96 9.71 7.49
N LYS A 2 7.79 9.90 8.12
CA LYS A 2 6.78 8.84 8.29
C LYS A 2 5.83 8.81 7.09
N LEU A 3 5.57 7.62 6.54
CA LEU A 3 4.67 7.42 5.41
C LEU A 3 3.49 6.56 5.83
N PHE A 4 2.27 7.08 5.71
CA PHE A 4 1.05 6.29 5.81
C PHE A 4 0.63 5.80 4.42
N ILE A 5 0.28 4.53 4.32
CA ILE A 5 -0.31 3.95 3.12
C ILE A 5 -1.72 3.48 3.48
N ALA A 6 -2.72 4.21 3.01
CA ALA A 6 -4.12 3.92 3.24
C ALA A 6 -4.70 3.00 2.15
N GLU A 7 -5.79 2.31 2.45
CA GLU A 7 -6.48 1.47 1.47
C GLU A 7 -7.12 2.28 0.34
N LYS A 8 -7.63 3.48 0.66
CA LYS A 8 -8.35 4.35 -0.28
C LYS A 8 -8.19 5.83 0.07
N PRO A 9 -8.46 6.74 -0.88
CA PRO A 9 -8.29 8.19 -0.68
C PRO A 9 -9.07 8.75 0.51
N SER A 10 -10.27 8.24 0.81
CA SER A 10 -11.10 8.70 1.93
C SER A 10 -10.46 8.40 3.28
N VAL A 11 -9.81 7.26 3.43
CA VAL A 11 -9.04 6.90 4.63
C VAL A 11 -7.84 7.83 4.80
N ALA A 12 -7.11 8.09 3.71
CA ALA A 12 -5.99 9.02 3.72
C ALA A 12 -6.42 10.44 4.13
N GLN A 13 -7.57 10.90 3.62
CA GLN A 13 -8.12 12.21 3.99
C GLN A 13 -8.50 12.26 5.47
N ALA A 14 -9.20 11.24 5.99
CA ALA A 14 -9.60 11.19 7.40
C ALA A 14 -8.38 11.23 8.35
N ILE A 15 -7.31 10.51 8.02
CA ILE A 15 -6.04 10.56 8.77
C ILE A 15 -5.43 11.97 8.69
N ALA A 16 -5.39 12.57 7.51
CA ALA A 16 -4.85 13.92 7.32
C ALA A 16 -5.62 14.95 8.14
N ASP A 17 -6.95 14.90 8.12
CA ASP A 17 -7.82 15.83 8.84
C ASP A 17 -7.56 15.80 10.36
N VAL A 18 -7.42 14.61 10.93
CA VAL A 18 -7.09 14.43 12.36
C VAL A 18 -5.68 14.93 12.69
N LEU A 19 -4.74 14.83 11.76
CA LEU A 19 -3.37 15.32 11.92
C LEU A 19 -3.23 16.84 11.65
N GLY A 20 -4.33 17.56 11.47
CA GLY A 20 -4.35 19.00 11.28
C GLY A 20 -4.45 19.45 9.82
N GLY A 21 -4.82 18.54 8.93
CA GLY A 21 -4.90 18.78 7.50
C GLY A 21 -3.52 18.78 6.82
N GLY A 22 -3.49 18.85 5.50
CA GLY A 22 -2.25 18.83 4.74
C GLY A 22 -2.42 19.41 3.34
N LYS A 23 -1.33 19.49 2.61
CA LYS A 23 -1.33 19.93 1.20
C LYS A 23 -1.56 18.73 0.30
N LYS A 24 -2.64 18.77 -0.48
CA LYS A 24 -2.89 17.75 -1.50
C LYS A 24 -1.86 17.85 -2.61
N ALA A 25 -1.29 16.72 -2.96
CA ALA A 25 -0.38 16.54 -4.09
C ALA A 25 -0.91 15.42 -5.00
N ASN A 26 -0.21 15.16 -6.09
CA ASN A 26 -0.61 14.09 -6.99
C ASN A 26 -0.31 12.72 -6.36
N GLY A 27 -1.35 12.04 -5.89
CA GLY A 27 -1.27 10.69 -5.30
C GLY A 27 -0.93 10.65 -3.81
N PHE A 28 -0.78 11.79 -3.12
CA PHE A 28 -0.55 11.82 -1.67
C PHE A 28 -0.97 13.15 -1.03
N ILE A 29 -0.96 13.20 0.29
CA ILE A 29 -1.14 14.41 1.12
C ILE A 29 0.15 14.64 1.89
N ASP A 30 0.68 15.85 1.83
CA ASP A 30 1.89 16.25 2.52
C ASP A 30 1.58 17.03 3.81
N LEU A 31 2.13 16.59 4.93
CA LEU A 31 2.05 17.23 6.24
C LEU A 31 3.48 17.65 6.69
N PRO A 32 4.04 18.72 6.12
CA PRO A 32 5.44 19.06 6.32
C PRO A 32 5.79 19.34 7.79
N ASN A 33 4.87 19.93 8.56
CA ASN A 33 5.09 20.23 9.98
C ASN A 33 5.25 18.97 10.85
N LEU A 34 4.79 17.82 10.37
CA LEU A 34 4.88 16.53 11.06
C LEU A 34 5.92 15.61 10.42
N SER A 35 6.62 16.06 9.38
CA SER A 35 7.51 15.21 8.55
C SER A 35 6.79 13.92 8.12
N THR A 36 5.53 14.07 7.72
CA THR A 36 4.63 12.94 7.42
C THR A 36 4.00 13.13 6.05
N LYS A 37 3.90 12.05 5.30
CA LYS A 37 3.12 11.99 4.06
C LYS A 37 2.11 10.85 4.15
N ILE A 38 0.98 11.01 3.49
CA ILE A 38 -0.10 10.01 3.47
C ILE A 38 -0.44 9.74 2.01
N THR A 39 -0.26 8.51 1.57
CA THR A 39 -0.64 8.03 0.25
C THR A 39 -1.72 6.95 0.37
N TRP A 40 -2.21 6.43 -0.75
CA TRP A 40 -3.32 5.48 -0.74
C TRP A 40 -3.24 4.52 -1.91
N CYS A 41 -3.96 3.42 -1.76
CA CYS A 41 -4.28 2.49 -2.82
C CYS A 41 -5.68 2.79 -3.40
N TYR A 42 -6.04 2.06 -4.45
CA TYR A 42 -7.39 2.03 -5.04
C TYR A 42 -7.91 0.59 -5.07
N GLY A 43 -7.84 -0.11 -3.92
CA GLY A 43 -7.88 -1.55 -3.89
C GLY A 43 -6.51 -2.13 -4.28
N HIS A 44 -6.46 -3.39 -4.71
CA HIS A 44 -5.20 -4.02 -5.14
C HIS A 44 -4.57 -3.27 -6.33
N LEU A 45 -3.38 -2.73 -6.13
CA LEU A 45 -2.61 -2.03 -7.16
C LEU A 45 -1.78 -3.00 -8.01
N LEU A 46 -1.59 -4.22 -7.51
CA LEU A 46 -0.81 -5.27 -8.15
C LEU A 46 -1.73 -6.36 -8.70
N GLU A 47 -1.24 -7.11 -9.66
CA GLU A 47 -1.85 -8.31 -10.20
C GLU A 47 -0.81 -9.37 -10.48
N GLN A 48 -1.22 -10.62 -10.51
CA GLN A 48 -0.32 -11.72 -10.87
C GLN A 48 -0.02 -11.66 -12.37
N GLU A 49 1.24 -11.97 -12.71
CA GLU A 49 1.62 -12.12 -14.10
C GLU A 49 0.81 -13.24 -14.76
N GLN A 50 0.53 -13.06 -16.04
CA GLN A 50 -0.21 -14.02 -16.84
C GLN A 50 0.62 -15.33 -17.03
N PRO A 51 -0.05 -16.47 -17.28
CA PRO A 51 0.64 -17.76 -17.50
C PRO A 51 1.76 -17.69 -18.54
N GLU A 52 1.60 -16.86 -19.56
CA GLU A 52 2.59 -16.64 -20.63
C GLU A 52 3.94 -16.14 -20.11
N TYR A 53 3.94 -15.42 -18.99
CA TYR A 53 5.17 -14.96 -18.35
C TYR A 53 6.08 -16.11 -17.86
N TYR A 54 5.47 -17.23 -17.48
CA TYR A 54 6.16 -18.38 -16.88
C TYR A 54 6.54 -19.48 -17.88
N VAL A 55 6.24 -19.29 -19.15
CA VAL A 55 6.47 -20.27 -20.20
C VAL A 55 7.53 -19.74 -21.17
N ASP A 56 8.51 -20.57 -21.50
CA ASP A 56 9.54 -20.24 -22.49
C ASP A 56 8.89 -19.93 -23.85
N GLY A 57 9.28 -18.78 -24.43
CA GLY A 57 8.70 -18.29 -25.67
C GLY A 57 7.39 -17.53 -25.53
N GLY A 58 6.87 -17.36 -24.28
CA GLY A 58 5.71 -16.51 -24.00
C GLY A 58 4.39 -16.97 -24.64
N LYS A 59 4.24 -18.26 -24.96
CA LYS A 59 3.03 -18.84 -25.52
C LYS A 59 2.64 -20.11 -24.77
N VAL A 60 1.48 -20.07 -24.13
CA VAL A 60 0.93 -21.24 -23.45
C VAL A 60 0.33 -22.22 -24.45
N LEU A 61 0.84 -23.44 -24.47
CA LEU A 61 0.31 -24.58 -25.24
C LEU A 61 -0.37 -25.55 -24.29
N ALA A 62 -1.20 -26.45 -24.81
CA ALA A 62 -1.91 -27.45 -24.01
C ALA A 62 -0.96 -28.33 -23.16
N GLU A 63 0.24 -28.61 -23.66
CA GLU A 63 1.29 -29.36 -22.96
C GLU A 63 1.91 -28.63 -21.76
N HIS A 64 1.77 -27.28 -21.70
CA HIS A 64 2.24 -26.46 -20.59
C HIS A 64 1.24 -26.38 -19.42
N LEU A 65 0.04 -26.93 -19.58
CA LEU A 65 -1.01 -26.86 -18.56
C LEU A 65 -0.93 -28.03 -17.59
N PRO A 66 -1.15 -27.78 -16.26
CA PRO A 66 -1.32 -26.49 -15.64
C PRO A 66 0.01 -25.73 -15.48
N VAL A 67 0.03 -24.42 -15.74
CA VAL A 67 1.18 -23.55 -15.48
C VAL A 67 1.22 -23.22 -13.99
N ILE A 68 2.08 -23.90 -13.26
CA ILE A 68 2.25 -23.71 -11.80
C ILE A 68 3.69 -23.25 -11.54
N PRO A 69 3.91 -21.92 -11.40
CA PRO A 69 5.23 -21.40 -11.08
C PRO A 69 5.58 -21.66 -9.60
N ASP A 70 6.86 -21.80 -9.29
CA ASP A 70 7.35 -21.90 -7.91
C ASP A 70 6.97 -20.67 -7.06
N ARG A 71 6.92 -19.52 -7.71
CA ARG A 71 6.44 -18.26 -7.11
C ARG A 71 5.66 -17.44 -8.13
N PHE A 72 4.49 -16.98 -7.72
CA PHE A 72 3.72 -16.02 -8.50
C PHE A 72 4.37 -14.63 -8.40
N LYS A 73 4.65 -14.04 -9.55
CA LYS A 73 5.15 -12.67 -9.63
C LYS A 73 3.99 -11.70 -9.68
N LEU A 74 4.10 -10.64 -8.88
CA LEU A 74 3.17 -9.52 -8.89
C LEU A 74 3.77 -8.36 -9.68
N SER A 75 2.95 -7.71 -10.49
CA SER A 75 3.29 -6.49 -11.21
C SER A 75 2.20 -5.44 -11.06
N PRO A 76 2.53 -4.14 -11.21
CA PRO A 76 1.52 -3.10 -11.16
C PRO A 76 0.47 -3.28 -12.27
N ARG A 77 -0.80 -3.20 -11.90
CA ARG A 77 -1.88 -3.08 -12.88
C ARG A 77 -1.65 -1.85 -13.75
N GLU A 78 -1.96 -1.91 -15.04
CA GLU A 78 -1.75 -0.82 -15.98
C GLU A 78 -2.33 0.52 -15.46
N LYS A 79 -3.59 0.49 -14.99
CA LYS A 79 -4.29 1.67 -14.44
C LYS A 79 -3.73 2.16 -13.10
N ALA A 80 -2.98 1.34 -12.40
CA ALA A 80 -2.40 1.64 -11.09
C ALA A 80 -0.93 2.05 -11.18
N ALA A 81 -0.28 1.92 -12.33
CA ALA A 81 1.16 2.15 -12.49
C ALA A 81 1.62 3.53 -12.00
N ALA A 82 0.83 4.58 -12.25
CA ALA A 82 1.15 5.93 -11.78
C ALA A 82 1.16 6.02 -10.25
N GLN A 83 0.16 5.43 -9.57
CA GLN A 83 0.08 5.43 -8.11
C GLN A 83 1.16 4.57 -7.48
N VAL A 84 1.45 3.41 -8.06
CA VAL A 84 2.56 2.56 -7.60
C VAL A 84 3.89 3.30 -7.70
N LYS A 85 4.09 4.08 -8.77
CA LYS A 85 5.28 4.95 -8.90
C LYS A 85 5.35 6.00 -7.79
N VAL A 86 4.23 6.67 -7.47
CA VAL A 86 4.16 7.63 -6.36
C VAL A 86 4.55 6.96 -5.05
N ILE A 87 3.96 5.81 -4.72
CA ILE A 87 4.27 5.06 -3.51
C ILE A 87 5.76 4.68 -3.49
N LYS A 88 6.30 4.18 -4.59
CA LYS A 88 7.72 3.81 -4.72
C LYS A 88 8.66 4.99 -4.44
N ASP A 89 8.34 6.17 -4.96
CA ASP A 89 9.17 7.35 -4.75
C ASP A 89 9.07 7.85 -3.30
N LEU A 90 7.89 7.82 -2.69
CA LEU A 90 7.69 8.14 -1.27
C LEU A 90 8.41 7.16 -0.32
N LEU A 91 8.46 5.88 -0.67
CA LEU A 91 9.19 4.87 0.12
C LEU A 91 10.69 5.14 0.19
N LYS A 92 11.29 5.76 -0.83
CA LYS A 92 12.71 6.14 -0.81
C LYS A 92 13.03 7.22 0.24
N GLU A 93 12.04 8.03 0.59
CA GLU A 93 12.16 9.11 1.57
C GLU A 93 11.70 8.69 2.98
N ALA A 94 11.06 7.52 3.10
CA ALA A 94 10.48 7.07 4.35
C ALA A 94 11.50 6.41 5.27
N ASP A 95 11.41 6.69 6.57
CA ASP A 95 12.12 5.99 7.64
C ASP A 95 11.22 4.91 8.27
N GLU A 96 9.91 5.17 8.24
CA GLU A 96 8.88 4.28 8.76
C GLU A 96 7.64 4.34 7.87
N VAL A 97 7.06 3.17 7.60
CA VAL A 97 5.77 3.03 6.92
C VAL A 97 4.71 2.62 7.94
N VAL A 98 3.53 3.24 7.86
CA VAL A 98 2.36 2.84 8.63
C VAL A 98 1.32 2.29 7.66
N ASN A 99 1.05 0.99 7.75
CA ASN A 99 -0.05 0.36 7.05
C ASN A 99 -1.38 0.82 7.66
N ALA A 100 -2.19 1.51 6.89
CA ALA A 100 -3.51 2.02 7.24
C ALA A 100 -4.60 1.41 6.32
N GLY A 101 -4.43 0.14 5.97
CA GLY A 101 -5.47 -0.68 5.36
C GLY A 101 -6.60 -0.95 6.35
N ASP A 102 -7.76 -1.37 5.87
CA ASP A 102 -8.90 -1.72 6.71
C ASP A 102 -8.50 -2.82 7.74
N ALA A 103 -9.21 -2.85 8.88
CA ALA A 103 -8.86 -3.70 10.02
C ALA A 103 -9.25 -5.18 9.78
N ASP A 104 -8.87 -5.73 8.64
CA ASP A 104 -9.07 -7.12 8.25
C ASP A 104 -7.86 -7.69 7.48
N ARG A 105 -7.94 -8.95 7.08
CA ARG A 105 -6.85 -9.63 6.36
C ARG A 105 -6.60 -9.04 4.96
N GLU A 106 -7.66 -8.63 4.28
CA GLU A 106 -7.56 -8.09 2.93
C GLU A 106 -6.92 -6.71 2.96
N GLY A 107 -7.34 -5.82 3.87
CA GLY A 107 -6.72 -4.52 4.09
C GLY A 107 -5.25 -4.61 4.51
N GLN A 108 -4.89 -5.64 5.30
CA GLN A 108 -3.48 -5.95 5.62
C GLN A 108 -2.71 -6.31 4.35
N LEU A 109 -3.20 -7.30 3.60
CA LEU A 109 -2.52 -7.84 2.42
C LEU A 109 -2.35 -6.79 1.33
N LEU A 110 -3.37 -5.97 1.11
CA LEU A 110 -3.41 -4.95 0.06
C LEU A 110 -2.23 -3.98 0.13
N VAL A 111 -1.78 -3.64 1.34
CA VAL A 111 -0.61 -2.78 1.54
C VAL A 111 0.67 -3.62 1.62
N ASP A 112 0.63 -4.76 2.31
CA ASP A 112 1.81 -5.60 2.52
C ASP A 112 2.37 -6.19 1.22
N GLU A 113 1.53 -6.48 0.22
CA GLU A 113 1.96 -6.97 -1.09
C GLU A 113 2.84 -5.98 -1.86
N LEU A 114 2.75 -4.68 -1.53
CA LEU A 114 3.60 -3.65 -2.15
C LEU A 114 5.05 -3.73 -1.68
N PHE A 115 5.29 -4.14 -0.44
CA PHE A 115 6.62 -4.06 0.17
C PHE A 115 7.67 -4.91 -0.55
N PRO A 116 7.45 -6.20 -0.83
CA PRO A 116 8.43 -7.00 -1.57
C PRO A 116 8.61 -6.53 -3.02
N VAL A 117 7.53 -6.08 -3.68
CA VAL A 117 7.58 -5.61 -5.08
C VAL A 117 8.34 -4.29 -5.18
N LEU A 118 8.16 -3.39 -4.20
CA LEU A 118 8.84 -2.09 -4.15
C LEU A 118 10.15 -2.11 -3.35
N ALA A 119 10.60 -3.31 -2.94
CA ALA A 119 11.84 -3.54 -2.19
C ALA A 119 11.93 -2.76 -0.87
N TRP A 120 10.79 -2.51 -0.20
CA TRP A 120 10.77 -1.93 1.12
C TRP A 120 11.26 -2.92 2.17
N LYS A 121 12.20 -2.48 3.01
CA LYS A 121 12.80 -3.27 4.10
C LYS A 121 12.88 -2.48 5.41
N GLY A 122 12.28 -1.30 5.44
CA GLY A 122 12.29 -0.43 6.60
C GLY A 122 11.27 -0.87 7.67
N LYS A 123 11.24 -0.10 8.74
CA LYS A 123 10.28 -0.30 9.82
C LYS A 123 8.85 -0.15 9.30
N THR A 124 8.00 -1.12 9.60
CA THR A 124 6.58 -1.10 9.25
C THR A 124 5.74 -1.26 10.51
N SER A 125 4.80 -0.35 10.66
CA SER A 125 3.81 -0.33 11.74
C SER A 125 2.41 -0.39 11.14
N ARG A 126 1.39 -0.61 11.96
CA ARG A 126 0.00 -0.70 11.56
C ARG A 126 -0.90 0.12 12.46
N ILE A 127 -1.92 0.74 11.89
CA ILE A 127 -3.08 1.27 12.62
C ILE A 127 -4.33 0.49 12.24
N TRP A 128 -5.24 0.33 13.19
CA TRP A 128 -6.50 -0.36 12.99
C TRP A 128 -7.64 0.64 13.01
N LEU A 129 -8.18 0.91 11.82
CA LEU A 129 -9.28 1.84 11.62
C LEU A 129 -10.59 1.05 11.50
N SER A 130 -11.44 1.14 12.51
CA SER A 130 -12.78 0.54 12.50
C SER A 130 -13.84 1.51 11.96
N SER A 131 -13.56 2.81 12.00
CA SER A 131 -14.42 3.88 11.51
C SER A 131 -13.57 5.08 11.07
N LEU A 132 -14.12 5.95 10.23
CA LEU A 132 -13.46 7.15 9.72
C LEU A 132 -13.89 8.44 10.45
N ASP A 133 -14.66 8.34 11.54
CA ASP A 133 -14.93 9.48 12.39
C ASP A 133 -13.66 9.95 13.12
N GLU A 134 -13.63 11.24 13.46
CA GLU A 134 -12.44 11.88 14.03
C GLU A 134 -11.93 11.18 15.30
N GLU A 135 -12.83 10.77 16.20
CA GLU A 135 -12.45 10.13 17.45
C GLU A 135 -11.84 8.76 17.23
N SER A 136 -12.44 7.93 16.37
CA SER A 136 -11.93 6.61 16.02
C SER A 136 -10.56 6.68 15.36
N VAL A 137 -10.35 7.61 14.42
CA VAL A 137 -9.05 7.82 13.77
C VAL A 137 -8.00 8.31 14.78
N ARG A 138 -8.36 9.24 15.66
CA ARG A 138 -7.47 9.73 16.73
C ARG A 138 -7.02 8.61 17.66
N LEU A 139 -7.96 7.76 18.09
CA LEU A 139 -7.65 6.60 18.95
C LEU A 139 -6.76 5.57 18.24
N ALA A 140 -6.99 5.33 16.95
CA ALA A 140 -6.15 4.42 16.16
C ALA A 140 -4.71 4.95 16.03
N LEU A 141 -4.54 6.25 15.79
CA LEU A 141 -3.23 6.88 15.72
C LEU A 141 -2.44 6.82 17.04
N LEU A 142 -3.13 6.76 18.18
CA LEU A 142 -2.50 6.56 19.50
C LEU A 142 -2.11 5.10 19.78
N LYS A 143 -2.70 4.14 19.05
CA LYS A 143 -2.52 2.69 19.25
C LYS A 143 -1.79 2.03 18.08
N VAL A 144 -0.73 2.66 17.60
CA VAL A 144 0.12 2.08 16.55
C VAL A 144 0.75 0.78 17.04
N LYS A 145 0.69 -0.26 16.24
CA LYS A 145 1.24 -1.59 16.52
C LYS A 145 2.32 -1.97 15.50
N PRO A 146 3.17 -2.95 15.80
CA PRO A 146 3.94 -3.63 14.75
C PRO A 146 3.03 -4.19 13.67
N ASN A 147 3.51 -4.24 12.42
CA ASN A 147 2.67 -4.65 11.28
C ASN A 147 2.34 -6.14 11.25
N ASP A 148 3.10 -6.96 11.97
CA ASP A 148 2.99 -8.41 12.07
C ASP A 148 2.11 -8.91 13.24
N GLN A 149 1.38 -8.01 13.91
CA GLN A 149 0.52 -8.31 15.08
C GLN A 149 -0.96 -8.17 14.80
#